data_ac23dfceee3cd249763d4d62129a258e
#
_entry.id   ac23dfceee3cd249763d4d62129a258e
#
_cell.length_a   1.000
_cell.length_b   1.000
_cell.length_c   1.000
_cell.angle_alpha   90.00
_cell.angle_beta   90.00
_cell.angle_gamma   90.00
#
_symmetry.space_group_name_H-M   'P 1'
#
loop_
_entity.id
_entity.type
_entity.pdbx_description
1 polymer ?
#
loop_
_entity_poly.entity_id
_entity_poly.type
_entity_poly.pdbx_seq_one_letter_code
_entity_poly.pdbx_strand_id
1 'polypeptide(L)'
;MDNKCGEYLVGRQSKRFDPLMAFYSPPWQYADKFMQDVSTKNFGLLIAYLIPGFATLWGVSYFSPVVRSWLGSTADSSPSVGGFLYVTLASVSAGLTVSTIRWLVIDSIHHHTGIQQPDWDFSKLGQTVAAYDVLKEIHYRYFQFYSNSFVALTIAFTLRWVAIGMRWGELGGVFLLCALFFVASRDTLRKYYSRVHGLLKAPA
;
A
#
# COMPACT_ATOMS: atom_id res chain seq x y z
N MET A 1 45.39 29.47 39.34
CA MET A 1 45.42 28.02 39.53
C MET A 1 44.51 27.45 38.50
N ASP A 2 45.13 27.26 37.52
CA ASP A 2 45.27 26.33 36.38
C ASP A 2 44.01 25.95 35.64
N ASN A 3 43.87 26.65 34.53
CA ASN A 3 43.14 26.34 33.31
C ASN A 3 43.72 25.05 32.69
N LYS A 4 42.87 24.10 32.33
CA LYS A 4 43.11 23.18 31.21
C LYS A 4 41.78 22.99 30.40
N CYS A 5 41.57 23.90 29.46
CA CYS A 5 40.74 23.63 28.31
C CYS A 5 41.39 22.55 27.43
N GLY A 6 40.81 21.37 27.38
CA GLY A 6 41.17 20.33 26.43
C GLY A 6 40.56 20.61 25.07
N GLU A 7 41.41 20.94 24.11
CA GLU A 7 41.07 21.05 22.67
C GLU A 7 40.65 19.66 22.15
N TYR A 8 39.38 19.50 21.88
CA TYR A 8 38.91 18.42 21.01
C TYR A 8 39.05 18.85 19.54
N LEU A 9 40.20 18.58 18.98
CA LEU A 9 40.41 18.62 17.53
C LEU A 9 39.57 17.51 16.90
N VAL A 10 38.37 17.90 16.49
CA VAL A 10 37.53 17.11 15.57
C VAL A 10 38.22 17.16 14.20
N GLY A 11 38.97 16.11 13.91
CA GLY A 11 39.56 15.88 12.60
C GLY A 11 38.49 15.81 11.53
N ARG A 12 38.23 16.93 10.88
CA ARG A 12 37.45 17.01 9.66
C ARG A 12 38.21 16.27 8.55
N GLN A 13 38.02 14.96 8.44
CA GLN A 13 38.46 14.23 7.25
C GLN A 13 37.67 14.80 6.05
N SER A 14 38.28 15.74 5.38
CA SER A 14 37.92 16.15 4.03
C SER A 14 38.08 14.90 3.14
N LYS A 15 36.97 14.15 2.94
CA LYS A 15 36.93 13.14 1.88
C LYS A 15 37.13 13.90 0.57
N ARG A 16 38.37 13.92 0.11
CA ARG A 16 38.72 14.33 -1.24
C ARG A 16 37.82 13.55 -2.18
N PHE A 17 36.92 14.24 -2.84
CA PHE A 17 36.06 13.65 -3.86
C PHE A 17 36.96 13.37 -5.07
N ASP A 18 37.38 12.12 -5.23
CA ASP A 18 38.14 11.68 -6.40
C ASP A 18 37.16 11.51 -7.56
N PRO A 19 37.14 12.44 -8.52
CA PRO A 19 36.17 12.37 -9.62
C PRO A 19 36.38 11.16 -10.54
N LEU A 20 37.52 10.48 -10.45
CA LEU A 20 37.81 9.25 -11.21
C LEU A 20 37.19 7.99 -10.60
N MET A 21 36.83 8.01 -9.31
CA MET A 21 36.13 6.88 -8.67
C MET A 21 34.62 6.84 -8.97
N ALA A 22 34.05 7.93 -9.45
CA ALA A 22 32.62 7.98 -9.83
C ALA A 22 32.31 7.19 -11.12
N PHE A 23 33.32 6.87 -11.92
CA PHE A 23 33.16 6.14 -13.18
C PHE A 23 33.28 4.61 -13.07
N TYR A 24 33.64 4.08 -11.91
CA TYR A 24 33.88 2.64 -11.74
C TYR A 24 32.93 2.03 -10.70
N SER A 25 31.67 2.37 -10.77
CA SER A 25 30.65 1.57 -10.07
C SER A 25 30.40 0.32 -10.91
N PRO A 26 30.70 -0.88 -10.41
CA PRO A 26 30.51 -2.08 -11.21
C PRO A 26 29.02 -2.25 -11.57
N PRO A 27 28.71 -2.73 -12.78
CA PRO A 27 27.32 -2.77 -13.31
C PRO A 27 26.36 -3.57 -12.43
N TRP A 28 26.84 -4.48 -11.60
CA TRP A 28 26.01 -5.22 -10.65
C TRP A 28 25.47 -4.34 -9.50
N GLN A 29 26.16 -3.27 -9.08
CA GLN A 29 25.60 -2.34 -8.07
C GLN A 29 24.38 -1.57 -8.58
N TYR A 30 24.35 -1.24 -9.87
CA TYR A 30 23.17 -0.64 -10.49
C TYR A 30 22.04 -1.65 -10.64
N ALA A 31 22.36 -2.91 -10.96
CA ALA A 31 21.40 -3.98 -11.07
C ALA A 31 20.76 -4.28 -9.71
N ASP A 32 21.54 -4.37 -8.62
CA ASP A 32 21.04 -4.62 -7.27
C ASP A 32 20.14 -3.48 -6.77
N LYS A 33 20.55 -2.23 -7.00
CA LYS A 33 19.74 -1.07 -6.64
C LYS A 33 18.44 -1.00 -7.45
N PHE A 34 18.50 -1.28 -8.74
CA PHE A 34 17.33 -1.35 -9.61
C PHE A 34 16.39 -2.48 -9.18
N MET A 35 16.92 -3.66 -8.88
CA MET A 35 16.14 -4.81 -8.39
C MET A 35 15.50 -4.51 -7.03
N GLN A 36 16.21 -3.85 -6.11
CA GLN A 36 15.65 -3.43 -4.83
C GLN A 36 14.54 -2.38 -4.98
N ASP A 37 14.75 -1.38 -5.84
CA ASP A 37 13.74 -0.34 -6.11
C ASP A 37 12.48 -0.92 -6.76
N VAL A 38 12.64 -1.83 -7.72
CA VAL A 38 11.52 -2.54 -8.36
C VAL A 38 10.80 -3.45 -7.36
N SER A 39 11.54 -4.15 -6.50
CA SER A 39 10.97 -5.06 -5.50
C SER A 39 10.13 -4.30 -4.45
N THR A 40 10.67 -3.22 -3.87
CA THR A 40 9.97 -2.45 -2.83
C THR A 40 8.75 -1.72 -3.38
N LYS A 41 8.85 -1.11 -4.56
CA LYS A 41 7.73 -0.42 -5.21
C LYS A 41 6.60 -1.36 -5.58
N ASN A 42 6.93 -2.54 -6.12
CA ASN A 42 5.93 -3.53 -6.51
C ASN A 42 5.31 -4.25 -5.32
N PHE A 43 6.06 -4.46 -4.23
CA PHE A 43 5.56 -5.13 -3.04
C PHE A 43 4.39 -4.35 -2.38
N GLY A 44 4.49 -3.03 -2.29
CA GLY A 44 3.41 -2.20 -1.78
C GLY A 44 2.14 -2.26 -2.65
N LEU A 45 2.29 -2.29 -3.98
CA LEU A 45 1.16 -2.48 -4.90
C LEU A 45 0.56 -3.89 -4.75
N LEU A 46 1.39 -4.91 -4.64
CA LEU A 46 0.95 -6.28 -4.47
C LEU A 46 0.08 -6.42 -3.21
N ILE A 47 0.53 -5.89 -2.06
CA ILE A 47 -0.24 -5.93 -0.82
C ILE A 47 -1.56 -5.15 -0.96
N ALA A 48 -1.53 -3.99 -1.60
CA ALA A 48 -2.71 -3.14 -1.73
C ALA A 48 -3.84 -3.76 -2.59
N TYR A 49 -3.52 -4.71 -3.47
CA TYR A 49 -4.48 -5.36 -4.35
C TYR A 49 -4.63 -6.87 -4.08
N LEU A 50 -3.53 -7.59 -3.85
CA LEU A 50 -3.55 -9.04 -3.68
C LEU A 50 -4.36 -9.47 -2.44
N ILE A 51 -4.10 -8.84 -1.28
CA ILE A 51 -4.77 -9.20 -0.04
C ILE A 51 -6.27 -8.91 -0.09
N PRO A 52 -6.74 -7.69 -0.47
CA PRO A 52 -8.16 -7.44 -0.65
C PRO A 52 -8.81 -8.33 -1.68
N GLY A 53 -8.12 -8.60 -2.80
CA GLY A 53 -8.62 -9.48 -3.84
C GLY A 53 -8.77 -10.91 -3.38
N PHE A 54 -7.81 -11.44 -2.62
CA PHE A 54 -7.89 -12.77 -2.02
C PHE A 54 -9.07 -12.86 -1.03
N ALA A 55 -9.27 -11.86 -0.18
CA ALA A 55 -10.43 -11.80 0.71
C ALA A 55 -11.75 -11.82 -0.06
N THR A 56 -11.83 -11.09 -1.18
CA THR A 56 -13.01 -11.10 -2.06
C THR A 56 -13.24 -12.48 -2.69
N LEU A 57 -12.18 -13.12 -3.22
CA LEU A 57 -12.28 -14.48 -3.76
C LEU A 57 -12.73 -15.49 -2.71
N TRP A 58 -12.27 -15.35 -1.46
CA TRP A 58 -12.78 -16.18 -0.37
C TRP A 58 -14.30 -16.03 -0.20
N GLY A 59 -14.84 -14.80 -0.24
CA GLY A 59 -16.28 -14.58 -0.24
C GLY A 59 -17.00 -15.22 -1.44
N VAL A 60 -16.44 -15.05 -2.66
CA VAL A 60 -16.99 -15.62 -3.90
C VAL A 60 -16.96 -17.14 -3.88
N SER A 61 -16.04 -17.78 -3.17
CA SER A 61 -15.92 -19.24 -3.10
C SER A 61 -17.15 -19.94 -2.51
N TYR A 62 -17.98 -19.21 -1.76
CA TYR A 62 -19.23 -19.77 -1.25
C TYR A 62 -20.27 -20.00 -2.35
N PHE A 63 -20.16 -19.29 -3.48
CA PHE A 63 -21.09 -19.38 -4.62
C PHE A 63 -20.48 -20.08 -5.84
N SER A 64 -19.14 -20.13 -5.93
CA SER A 64 -18.43 -20.72 -7.06
C SER A 64 -17.63 -21.95 -6.64
N PRO A 65 -18.03 -23.16 -7.05
CA PRO A 65 -17.24 -24.37 -6.80
C PRO A 65 -15.85 -24.31 -7.43
N VAL A 66 -15.71 -23.63 -8.56
CA VAL A 66 -14.41 -23.42 -9.24
C VAL A 66 -13.47 -22.59 -8.37
N VAL A 67 -13.93 -21.44 -7.86
CA VAL A 67 -13.11 -20.60 -6.98
C VAL A 67 -12.80 -21.35 -5.67
N ARG A 68 -13.77 -22.12 -5.16
CA ARG A 68 -13.57 -22.95 -3.97
C ARG A 68 -12.48 -24.01 -4.20
N SER A 69 -12.45 -24.64 -5.36
CA SER A 69 -11.40 -25.62 -5.69
C SER A 69 -10.00 -24.98 -5.80
N TRP A 70 -9.92 -23.73 -6.22
CA TRP A 70 -8.65 -23.00 -6.24
C TRP A 70 -8.13 -22.66 -4.84
N LEU A 71 -9.03 -22.30 -3.92
CA LEU A 71 -8.68 -21.89 -2.55
C LEU A 71 -8.54 -23.09 -1.60
N GLY A 72 -9.24 -24.18 -1.88
CA GLY A 72 -9.22 -25.42 -1.10
C GLY A 72 -8.24 -26.40 -1.70
N SER A 73 -7.04 -26.54 -1.15
CA SER A 73 -6.32 -27.79 -1.27
C SER A 73 -7.12 -28.84 -0.51
N THR A 74 -7.80 -29.74 -1.23
CA THR A 74 -8.29 -30.98 -0.62
C THR A 74 -7.09 -31.72 -0.02
N ALA A 75 -7.24 -32.33 1.15
CA ALA A 75 -6.16 -32.99 1.89
C ALA A 75 -5.34 -34.00 1.04
N ASP A 76 -5.89 -34.42 -0.09
CA ASP A 76 -5.29 -35.37 -1.03
C ASP A 76 -4.60 -34.72 -2.25
N SER A 77 -4.70 -33.41 -2.44
CA SER A 77 -4.07 -32.73 -3.57
C SER A 77 -2.86 -31.92 -3.12
N SER A 78 -1.68 -32.31 -3.60
CA SER A 78 -0.46 -31.49 -3.43
C SER A 78 -0.67 -30.09 -4.01
N PRO A 79 -0.23 -29.02 -3.33
CA PRO A 79 -0.28 -27.67 -3.87
C PRO A 79 0.42 -27.64 -5.23
N SER A 80 -0.32 -27.35 -6.31
CA SER A 80 0.28 -27.23 -7.63
C SER A 80 0.73 -25.79 -7.88
N VAL A 81 1.88 -25.64 -8.55
CA VAL A 81 2.38 -24.32 -8.98
C VAL A 81 1.34 -23.60 -9.85
N GLY A 82 0.63 -24.36 -10.70
CA GLY A 82 -0.44 -23.82 -11.53
C GLY A 82 -1.60 -23.26 -10.70
N GLY A 83 -2.06 -24.00 -9.68
CA GLY A 83 -3.11 -23.52 -8.76
C GLY A 83 -2.72 -22.22 -8.04
N PHE A 84 -1.50 -22.14 -7.56
CA PHE A 84 -0.98 -20.91 -6.94
C PHE A 84 -0.98 -19.72 -7.90
N LEU A 85 -0.57 -19.91 -9.15
CA LEU A 85 -0.57 -18.86 -10.17
C LEU A 85 -2.00 -18.40 -10.49
N TYR A 86 -2.95 -19.32 -10.64
CA TYR A 86 -4.36 -18.97 -10.89
C TYR A 86 -4.95 -18.16 -9.74
N VAL A 87 -4.76 -18.57 -8.49
CA VAL A 87 -5.23 -17.84 -7.31
C VAL A 87 -4.61 -16.46 -7.25
N THR A 88 -3.31 -16.34 -7.53
CA THR A 88 -2.61 -15.05 -7.49
C THR A 88 -3.16 -14.10 -8.55
N LEU A 89 -3.29 -14.53 -9.81
CA LEU A 89 -3.83 -13.72 -10.90
C LEU A 89 -5.28 -13.33 -10.65
N ALA A 90 -6.11 -14.28 -10.21
CA ALA A 90 -7.50 -14.01 -9.85
C ALA A 90 -7.61 -13.03 -8.67
N SER A 91 -6.74 -13.15 -7.67
CA SER A 91 -6.69 -12.21 -6.53
C SER A 91 -6.32 -10.80 -6.97
N VAL A 92 -5.33 -10.65 -7.84
CA VAL A 92 -4.97 -9.33 -8.39
C VAL A 92 -6.14 -8.74 -9.17
N SER A 93 -6.78 -9.53 -10.04
CA SER A 93 -7.95 -9.08 -10.83
C SER A 93 -9.12 -8.67 -9.94
N ALA A 94 -9.45 -9.48 -8.92
CA ALA A 94 -10.47 -9.15 -7.93
C ALA A 94 -10.10 -7.88 -7.14
N GLY A 95 -8.83 -7.72 -6.77
CA GLY A 95 -8.34 -6.54 -6.06
C GLY A 95 -8.44 -5.26 -6.89
N LEU A 96 -8.19 -5.32 -8.20
CA LEU A 96 -8.41 -4.20 -9.11
C LEU A 96 -9.90 -3.84 -9.20
N THR A 97 -10.78 -4.83 -9.26
CA THR A 97 -12.23 -4.62 -9.22
C THR A 97 -12.67 -3.95 -7.92
N VAL A 98 -12.18 -4.45 -6.79
CA VAL A 98 -12.41 -3.83 -5.46
C VAL A 98 -11.91 -2.40 -5.42
N SER A 99 -10.74 -2.11 -6.01
CA SER A 99 -10.21 -0.74 -6.08
C SER A 99 -11.09 0.19 -6.90
N THR A 100 -11.74 -0.31 -7.95
CA THR A 100 -12.72 0.47 -8.72
C THR A 100 -13.97 0.79 -7.88
N ILE A 101 -14.49 -0.20 -7.16
CA ILE A 101 -15.62 0.00 -6.23
C ILE A 101 -15.24 0.98 -5.13
N ARG A 102 -14.05 0.85 -4.55
CA ARG A 102 -13.51 1.80 -3.57
C ARG A 102 -13.53 3.23 -4.10
N TRP A 103 -13.01 3.45 -5.31
CA TRP A 103 -12.98 4.77 -5.93
C TRP A 103 -14.39 5.36 -6.06
N LEU A 104 -15.37 4.56 -6.48
CA LEU A 104 -16.76 5.02 -6.63
C LEU A 104 -17.43 5.32 -5.27
N VAL A 105 -17.16 4.53 -4.24
CA VAL A 105 -17.90 4.60 -2.96
C VAL A 105 -17.11 5.34 -1.90
N ILE A 106 -15.92 4.83 -1.56
CA ILE A 106 -15.15 5.32 -0.39
C ILE A 106 -14.56 6.70 -0.65
N ASP A 107 -13.98 6.92 -1.84
CA ASP A 107 -13.43 8.23 -2.19
C ASP A 107 -14.55 9.28 -2.23
N SER A 108 -15.72 8.92 -2.74
CA SER A 108 -16.92 9.79 -2.72
C SER A 108 -17.35 10.12 -1.28
N ILE A 109 -17.40 9.12 -0.39
CA ILE A 109 -17.72 9.35 1.04
C ILE A 109 -16.71 10.30 1.67
N HIS A 110 -15.42 10.08 1.43
CA HIS A 110 -14.37 10.93 2.00
C HIS A 110 -14.45 12.36 1.50
N HIS A 111 -14.71 12.58 0.20
CA HIS A 111 -14.90 13.90 -0.37
C HIS A 111 -16.12 14.61 0.22
N HIS A 112 -17.27 13.94 0.31
CA HIS A 112 -18.48 14.51 0.91
C HIS A 112 -18.36 14.76 2.42
N THR A 113 -17.47 14.07 3.11
CA THR A 113 -17.23 14.22 4.57
C THR A 113 -16.07 15.15 4.89
N GLY A 114 -15.66 16.03 3.95
CA GLY A 114 -14.74 17.13 4.20
C GLY A 114 -13.25 16.82 3.98
N ILE A 115 -12.90 15.70 3.31
CA ILE A 115 -11.55 15.46 2.84
C ILE A 115 -11.50 15.82 1.34
N GLN A 116 -11.25 17.09 1.05
CA GLN A 116 -11.12 17.57 -0.32
C GLN A 116 -9.64 17.57 -0.73
N GLN A 117 -9.43 17.27 -2.01
CA GLN A 117 -8.10 17.40 -2.61
C GLN A 117 -7.76 18.90 -2.70
N PRO A 118 -6.64 19.35 -2.10
CA PRO A 118 -6.21 20.75 -2.24
C PRO A 118 -5.78 21.03 -3.68
N ASP A 119 -5.81 22.31 -4.06
CA ASP A 119 -5.19 22.77 -5.31
C ASP A 119 -3.67 22.60 -5.23
N TRP A 120 -3.12 21.79 -6.11
CA TRP A 120 -1.69 21.54 -6.18
C TRP A 120 -1.06 22.24 -7.38
N ASP A 121 0.04 22.93 -7.12
CA ASP A 121 0.86 23.51 -8.18
C ASP A 121 1.85 22.46 -8.72
N PHE A 122 1.42 21.72 -9.72
CA PHE A 122 2.27 20.67 -10.34
C PHE A 122 3.50 21.23 -11.08
N SER A 123 3.61 22.55 -11.31
CA SER A 123 4.81 23.14 -11.90
C SER A 123 6.05 22.92 -11.03
N LYS A 124 5.84 22.75 -9.72
CA LYS A 124 6.91 22.52 -8.73
C LYS A 124 7.31 21.05 -8.60
N LEU A 125 6.56 20.16 -9.18
CA LEU A 125 6.81 18.72 -9.09
C LEU A 125 8.21 18.34 -9.60
N GLY A 126 8.72 19.02 -10.64
CA GLY A 126 10.03 18.72 -11.23
C GLY A 126 11.19 18.75 -10.25
N GLN A 127 11.13 19.60 -9.21
CA GLN A 127 12.17 19.71 -8.18
C GLN A 127 11.94 18.78 -6.98
N THR A 128 10.74 18.23 -6.83
CA THR A 128 10.29 17.52 -5.62
C THR A 128 9.80 16.10 -5.91
N VAL A 129 10.04 15.56 -7.13
CA VAL A 129 9.56 14.23 -7.57
C VAL A 129 9.90 13.14 -6.56
N ALA A 130 11.16 13.07 -6.10
CA ALA A 130 11.57 12.05 -5.15
C ALA A 130 10.82 12.11 -3.82
N ALA A 131 10.59 13.32 -3.29
CA ALA A 131 9.82 13.51 -2.06
C ALA A 131 8.34 13.17 -2.26
N TYR A 132 7.77 13.54 -3.41
CA TYR A 132 6.39 13.19 -3.77
C TYR A 132 6.20 11.67 -3.88
N ASP A 133 7.13 10.95 -4.53
CA ASP A 133 7.09 9.49 -4.64
C ASP A 133 7.14 8.83 -3.26
N VAL A 134 7.99 9.30 -2.36
CA VAL A 134 8.04 8.80 -0.98
C VAL A 134 6.71 9.02 -0.25
N LEU A 135 6.10 10.19 -0.36
CA LEU A 135 4.79 10.48 0.26
C LEU A 135 3.68 9.60 -0.31
N LYS A 136 3.69 9.37 -1.63
CA LYS A 136 2.77 8.46 -2.30
C LYS A 136 2.93 7.02 -1.79
N GLU A 137 4.17 6.55 -1.62
CA GLU A 137 4.44 5.20 -1.12
C GLU A 137 4.04 5.01 0.34
N ILE A 138 4.35 5.99 1.21
CA ILE A 138 4.08 5.87 2.64
C ILE A 138 2.61 6.13 2.98
N HIS A 139 1.91 7.05 2.29
CA HIS A 139 0.56 7.43 2.69
C HIS A 139 -0.51 6.96 1.72
N TYR A 140 -0.33 7.19 0.41
CA TYR A 140 -1.38 6.86 -0.55
C TYR A 140 -1.56 5.34 -0.72
N ARG A 141 -0.49 4.55 -0.68
CA ARG A 141 -0.57 3.08 -0.73
C ARG A 141 -1.24 2.49 0.51
N TYR A 142 -0.95 3.01 1.70
CA TYR A 142 -1.67 2.59 2.89
C TYR A 142 -3.15 2.98 2.85
N PHE A 143 -3.46 4.16 2.33
CA PHE A 143 -4.85 4.54 2.06
C PHE A 143 -5.53 3.53 1.12
N GLN A 144 -4.89 3.17 0.00
CA GLN A 144 -5.43 2.16 -0.92
C GLN A 144 -5.61 0.81 -0.24
N PHE A 145 -4.64 0.36 0.54
CA PHE A 145 -4.73 -0.90 1.27
C PHE A 145 -5.91 -0.92 2.25
N TYR A 146 -6.03 0.07 3.12
CA TYR A 146 -7.09 0.11 4.12
C TYR A 146 -8.48 0.23 3.49
N SER A 147 -8.63 1.10 2.52
CA SER A 147 -9.92 1.30 1.86
C SER A 147 -10.33 0.13 0.96
N ASN A 148 -9.38 -0.49 0.24
CA ASN A 148 -9.64 -1.72 -0.52
C ASN A 148 -9.99 -2.88 0.43
N SER A 149 -9.29 -3.02 1.56
CA SER A 149 -9.57 -4.06 2.56
C SER A 149 -10.95 -3.88 3.20
N PHE A 150 -11.35 -2.65 3.48
CA PHE A 150 -12.70 -2.35 3.95
C PHE A 150 -13.77 -2.84 2.96
N VAL A 151 -13.65 -2.50 1.68
CA VAL A 151 -14.59 -2.91 0.63
C VAL A 151 -14.58 -4.42 0.45
N ALA A 152 -13.38 -5.03 0.39
CA ALA A 152 -13.22 -6.46 0.20
C ALA A 152 -13.84 -7.28 1.34
N LEU A 153 -13.61 -6.87 2.60
CA LEU A 153 -14.22 -7.52 3.75
C LEU A 153 -15.73 -7.37 3.76
N THR A 154 -16.24 -6.19 3.44
CA THR A 154 -17.69 -5.96 3.33
C THR A 154 -18.31 -6.90 2.31
N ILE A 155 -17.72 -7.00 1.10
CA ILE A 155 -18.17 -7.93 0.05
C ILE A 155 -18.06 -9.38 0.53
N ALA A 156 -16.90 -9.79 1.02
CA ALA A 156 -16.61 -11.17 1.38
C ALA A 156 -17.55 -11.69 2.47
N PHE A 157 -17.76 -10.92 3.53
CA PHE A 157 -18.65 -11.32 4.62
C PHE A 157 -20.13 -11.21 4.25
N THR A 158 -20.52 -10.25 3.44
CA THR A 158 -21.88 -10.20 2.90
C THR A 158 -22.21 -11.46 2.10
N LEU A 159 -21.32 -11.87 1.18
CA LEU A 159 -21.49 -13.09 0.41
C LEU A 159 -21.54 -14.33 1.32
N ARG A 160 -20.64 -14.42 2.29
CA ARG A 160 -20.64 -15.52 3.25
C ARG A 160 -21.94 -15.59 4.06
N TRP A 161 -22.45 -14.47 4.57
CA TRP A 161 -23.68 -14.44 5.33
C TRP A 161 -24.90 -14.83 4.50
N VAL A 162 -24.95 -14.42 3.23
CA VAL A 162 -25.98 -14.86 2.29
C VAL A 162 -25.92 -16.38 2.06
N ALA A 163 -24.72 -16.96 2.01
CA ALA A 163 -24.54 -18.38 1.69
C ALA A 163 -24.82 -19.31 2.90
N ILE A 164 -24.38 -18.95 4.09
CA ILE A 164 -24.37 -19.85 5.26
C ILE A 164 -25.03 -19.25 6.52
N GLY A 165 -25.60 -18.06 6.41
CA GLY A 165 -26.22 -17.35 7.53
C GLY A 165 -25.23 -16.52 8.37
N MET A 166 -25.78 -15.58 9.11
CA MET A 166 -25.04 -14.63 9.95
C MET A 166 -24.88 -15.16 11.36
N ARG A 167 -23.67 -15.00 11.94
CA ARG A 167 -23.38 -15.29 13.35
C ARG A 167 -23.04 -14.00 14.07
N TRP A 168 -23.68 -13.72 15.21
CA TRP A 168 -23.53 -12.47 15.94
C TRP A 168 -22.10 -12.14 16.36
N GLY A 169 -21.33 -13.15 16.79
CA GLY A 169 -19.93 -12.97 17.16
C GLY A 169 -19.05 -12.54 15.99
N GLU A 170 -19.30 -13.08 14.79
CA GLU A 170 -18.60 -12.71 13.56
C GLU A 170 -18.97 -11.30 13.12
N LEU A 171 -20.24 -10.93 13.23
CA LEU A 171 -20.72 -9.58 12.90
C LEU A 171 -19.97 -8.52 13.71
N GLY A 172 -19.84 -8.72 15.03
CA GLY A 172 -19.10 -7.80 15.90
C GLY A 172 -17.64 -7.65 15.50
N GLY A 173 -16.94 -8.76 15.21
CA GLY A 173 -15.55 -8.75 14.77
C GLY A 173 -15.34 -8.07 13.42
N VAL A 174 -16.19 -8.39 12.44
CA VAL A 174 -16.14 -7.77 11.10
C VAL A 174 -16.44 -6.28 11.19
N PHE A 175 -17.46 -5.89 11.96
CA PHE A 175 -17.80 -4.47 12.13
C PHE A 175 -16.63 -3.68 12.73
N LEU A 176 -16.00 -4.21 13.80
CA LEU A 176 -14.84 -3.58 14.41
C LEU A 176 -13.68 -3.43 13.42
N LEU A 177 -13.38 -4.48 12.65
CA LEU A 177 -12.30 -4.48 11.67
C LEU A 177 -12.59 -3.50 10.51
N CYS A 178 -13.83 -3.47 10.03
CA CYS A 178 -14.26 -2.51 9.01
C CYS A 178 -14.19 -1.07 9.52
N ALA A 179 -14.63 -0.81 10.76
CA ALA A 179 -14.53 0.51 11.38
C ALA A 179 -13.07 0.96 11.49
N LEU A 180 -12.17 0.07 11.90
CA LEU A 180 -10.75 0.34 12.01
C LEU A 180 -10.13 0.66 10.65
N PHE A 181 -10.42 -0.11 9.61
CA PHE A 181 -9.92 0.15 8.26
C PHE A 181 -10.49 1.45 7.67
N PHE A 182 -11.76 1.75 7.93
CA PHE A 182 -12.37 3.00 7.48
C PHE A 182 -11.70 4.23 8.14
N VAL A 183 -11.48 4.20 9.46
CA VAL A 183 -10.79 5.28 10.19
C VAL A 183 -9.34 5.41 9.72
N ALA A 184 -8.62 4.30 9.56
CA ALA A 184 -7.24 4.29 9.08
C ALA A 184 -7.13 4.83 7.65
N SER A 185 -8.07 4.48 6.75
CA SER A 185 -8.11 5.02 5.38
C SER A 185 -8.31 6.53 5.38
N ARG A 186 -9.21 7.02 6.23
CA ARG A 186 -9.49 8.46 6.37
C ARG A 186 -8.29 9.24 6.89
N ASP A 187 -7.61 8.71 7.91
CA ASP A 187 -6.42 9.34 8.50
C ASP A 187 -5.25 9.39 7.50
N THR A 188 -4.99 8.28 6.81
CA THR A 188 -3.90 8.22 5.83
C THR A 188 -4.14 9.12 4.62
N LEU A 189 -5.38 9.22 4.13
CA LEU A 189 -5.73 10.13 3.03
C LEU A 189 -5.56 11.60 3.43
N ARG A 190 -6.01 11.97 4.65
CA ARG A 190 -5.83 13.33 5.18
C ARG A 190 -4.35 13.69 5.31
N LYS A 191 -3.53 12.78 5.85
CA LYS A 191 -2.08 12.98 5.96
C LYS A 191 -1.42 13.11 4.60
N TYR A 192 -1.84 12.30 3.62
CA TYR A 192 -1.35 12.40 2.25
C TYR A 192 -1.62 13.79 1.66
N TYR A 193 -2.87 14.23 1.67
CA TYR A 193 -3.25 15.54 1.12
C TYR A 193 -2.54 16.70 1.82
N SER A 194 -2.47 16.68 3.15
CA SER A 194 -1.80 17.74 3.92
C SER A 194 -0.30 17.83 3.61
N ARG A 195 0.39 16.68 3.51
CA ARG A 195 1.84 16.67 3.25
C ARG A 195 2.19 17.01 1.82
N VAL A 196 1.41 16.52 0.84
CA VAL A 196 1.59 16.88 -0.57
C VAL A 196 1.29 18.37 -0.78
N HIS A 197 0.25 18.91 -0.12
CA HIS A 197 -0.02 20.34 -0.18
C HIS A 197 1.15 21.17 0.41
N GLY A 198 1.72 20.76 1.54
CA GLY A 198 2.92 21.39 2.10
C GLY A 198 4.14 21.33 1.18
N LEU A 199 4.28 20.25 0.39
CA LEU A 199 5.38 20.07 -0.56
C LEU A 199 5.21 20.95 -1.81
N LEU A 200 3.97 21.08 -2.31
CA LEU A 200 3.64 21.77 -3.56
C LEU A 200 3.13 23.21 -3.34
N LYS A 201 3.03 23.66 -2.08
CA LYS A 201 2.64 25.03 -1.76
C LYS A 201 3.73 26.01 -2.20
N ALA A 202 3.32 27.17 -2.77
CA ALA A 202 4.24 28.25 -3.05
C ALA A 202 4.92 28.74 -1.75
N PRO A 203 6.20 29.06 -1.77
CA PRO A 203 6.75 29.92 -0.73
C PRO A 203 5.93 31.23 -0.74
N ALA A 204 5.43 31.59 0.46
CA ALA A 204 4.72 32.84 0.66
C ALA A 204 5.65 34.01 0.45
#